data_263d4bec21a8ff3811c5a80f27eb4889
#
_entry.id   263d4bec21a8ff3811c5a80f27eb4889
#
_cell.length_a   1.000
_cell.length_b   1.000
_cell.length_c   1.000
_cell.angle_alpha   90.00
_cell.angle_beta   90.00
_cell.angle_gamma   90.00
#
_symmetry.space_group_name_H-M   'P 1'
#
loop_
_entity.id
_entity.type
_entity.pdbx_description
1 polymer ?
#
loop_
_entity_poly.entity_id
_entity_poly.type
_entity_poly.pdbx_seq_one_letter_code
_entity_poly.pdbx_strand_id
1 'polypeptide(L)'
;MLTAPRNGALLVTLAPEVVPQGFIAQLVAAGVRVSLGHSMASYRQTRTAMAEGLSGFTHLFNAMRPLASREPGPIAQALESTDAWYGLIVDGVHVDPAMLRLALRGLGHALLVTDAMPPVGGSRSGFTLHGESIAVRDGCCCTNDGKLAGTVLDMATAVRNCINLLGVLLPDALRLASANPAAFIGLEHALGKLAPGYRADLVAFDPNDITVLATWVAGTGDHREREFQQSL
;
A
#
# COMPACT_ATOMS: atom_id res chain seq x y z
N MET A 1 -13.93 -4.95 22.20
CA MET A 1 -12.93 -4.12 21.50
C MET A 1 -13.47 -3.45 20.25
N LEU A 2 -14.32 -4.10 19.45
CA LEU A 2 -14.86 -3.51 18.20
C LEU A 2 -15.96 -2.46 18.41
N THR A 3 -16.50 -2.32 19.62
CA THR A 3 -17.57 -1.37 19.98
C THR A 3 -17.06 -0.03 20.52
N ALA A 4 -15.75 0.17 20.65
CA ALA A 4 -15.21 1.45 21.12
C ALA A 4 -15.42 2.54 20.05
N PRO A 5 -15.79 3.77 20.44
CA PRO A 5 -15.87 4.90 19.52
C PRO A 5 -14.53 5.08 18.78
N ARG A 6 -14.58 5.24 17.47
CA ARG A 6 -13.38 5.41 16.64
C ARG A 6 -13.42 6.75 15.92
N ASN A 7 -12.33 7.47 15.99
CA ASN A 7 -12.17 8.76 15.33
C ASN A 7 -11.50 8.64 13.95
N GLY A 8 -11.63 7.49 13.29
CA GLY A 8 -11.04 7.27 11.97
C GLY A 8 -11.35 5.90 11.39
N ALA A 9 -10.85 5.65 10.19
CA ALA A 9 -10.94 4.37 9.51
C ALA A 9 -10.05 3.32 10.20
N LEU A 10 -10.52 2.09 10.29
CA LEU A 10 -9.76 0.94 10.77
C LEU A 10 -9.61 -0.07 9.64
N LEU A 11 -8.37 -0.39 9.31
CA LEU A 11 -8.00 -1.45 8.38
C LEU A 11 -7.35 -2.59 9.18
N VAL A 12 -7.80 -3.82 8.95
CA VAL A 12 -7.22 -5.04 9.53
C VAL A 12 -6.76 -5.95 8.42
N THR A 13 -5.48 -6.34 8.46
CA THR A 13 -4.93 -7.40 7.60
C THR A 13 -4.98 -8.73 8.34
N LEU A 14 -5.48 -9.76 7.68
CA LEU A 14 -5.56 -11.12 8.21
C LEU A 14 -5.44 -12.18 7.11
N ALA A 15 -5.17 -13.42 7.52
CA ALA A 15 -5.20 -14.59 6.65
C ALA A 15 -6.56 -15.31 6.84
N PRO A 16 -7.42 -15.33 5.80
CA PRO A 16 -8.79 -15.85 5.94
C PRO A 16 -8.84 -17.34 6.28
N GLU A 17 -7.82 -18.12 5.94
CA GLU A 17 -7.75 -19.55 6.24
C GLU A 17 -7.48 -19.87 7.71
N VAL A 18 -7.08 -18.89 8.51
CA VAL A 18 -6.77 -19.10 9.95
C VAL A 18 -7.78 -18.46 10.89
N VAL A 19 -8.82 -17.80 10.36
CA VAL A 19 -9.88 -17.21 11.17
C VAL A 19 -11.17 -18.02 11.06
N PRO A 20 -12.04 -18.01 12.10
CA PRO A 20 -13.32 -18.70 12.02
C PRO A 20 -14.23 -18.14 10.92
N GLN A 21 -15.07 -18.99 10.32
CA GLN A 21 -16.09 -18.57 9.37
C GLN A 21 -17.01 -17.52 10.00
N GLY A 22 -17.36 -16.49 9.23
CA GLY A 22 -18.18 -15.36 9.68
C GLY A 22 -17.40 -14.29 10.48
N PHE A 23 -16.12 -14.50 10.81
CA PHE A 23 -15.32 -13.52 11.52
C PHE A 23 -15.09 -12.25 10.70
N ILE A 24 -14.84 -12.40 9.40
CA ILE A 24 -14.67 -11.27 8.47
C ILE A 24 -15.96 -10.47 8.40
N ALA A 25 -17.12 -11.13 8.27
CA ALA A 25 -18.41 -10.45 8.25
C ALA A 25 -18.69 -9.65 9.54
N GLN A 26 -18.27 -10.16 10.70
CA GLN A 26 -18.38 -9.44 11.98
C GLN A 26 -17.49 -8.18 11.99
N LEU A 27 -16.26 -8.25 11.48
CA LEU A 27 -15.38 -7.09 11.36
C LEU A 27 -15.98 -6.03 10.42
N VAL A 28 -16.47 -6.45 9.27
CA VAL A 28 -17.10 -5.57 8.27
C VAL A 28 -18.36 -4.92 8.82
N ALA A 29 -19.22 -5.68 9.51
CA ALA A 29 -20.41 -5.14 10.18
C ALA A 29 -20.07 -4.11 11.28
N ALA A 30 -18.88 -4.23 11.89
CA ALA A 30 -18.36 -3.25 12.83
C ALA A 30 -17.65 -2.04 12.15
N GLY A 31 -17.75 -1.90 10.83
CA GLY A 31 -17.16 -0.80 10.06
C GLY A 31 -15.64 -0.91 9.88
N VAL A 32 -15.08 -2.12 9.97
CA VAL A 32 -13.66 -2.37 9.72
C VAL A 32 -13.46 -2.70 8.25
N ARG A 33 -12.48 -2.10 7.61
CA ARG A 33 -11.97 -2.57 6.31
C ARG A 33 -11.10 -3.80 6.54
N VAL A 34 -11.34 -4.87 5.78
CA VAL A 34 -10.59 -6.12 5.93
C VAL A 34 -9.77 -6.38 4.68
N SER A 35 -8.50 -6.65 4.90
CA SER A 35 -7.51 -6.97 3.85
C SER A 35 -6.93 -8.35 4.06
N LEU A 36 -6.75 -9.11 2.99
CA LEU A 36 -5.98 -10.36 3.00
C LEU A 36 -4.49 -10.03 2.94
N GLY A 37 -3.70 -10.64 3.80
CA GLY A 37 -2.24 -10.58 3.74
C GLY A 37 -1.62 -11.70 4.56
N HIS A 38 -0.36 -12.04 4.28
CA HIS A 38 0.37 -13.15 4.92
C HIS A 38 -0.43 -14.45 4.91
N SER A 39 -0.97 -14.83 3.74
CA SER A 39 -1.99 -15.84 3.60
C SER A 39 -1.64 -16.90 2.55
N MET A 40 -1.87 -18.15 2.90
CA MET A 40 -1.80 -19.28 1.96
C MET A 40 -3.20 -19.73 1.52
N ALA A 41 -4.20 -18.85 1.63
CA ALA A 41 -5.56 -19.16 1.21
C ALA A 41 -5.62 -19.63 -0.26
N SER A 42 -6.47 -20.60 -0.52
CA SER A 42 -6.84 -20.99 -1.88
C SER A 42 -7.73 -19.94 -2.52
N TYR A 43 -7.85 -19.99 -3.84
CA TYR A 43 -8.80 -19.16 -4.59
C TYR A 43 -10.22 -19.25 -4.01
N ARG A 44 -10.69 -20.47 -3.67
CA ARG A 44 -12.02 -20.68 -3.08
C ARG A 44 -12.17 -20.03 -1.69
N GLN A 45 -11.14 -20.17 -0.83
CA GLN A 45 -11.16 -19.52 0.50
C GLN A 45 -11.17 -18.01 0.37
N THR A 46 -10.39 -17.45 -0.55
CA THR A 46 -10.37 -16.01 -0.83
C THR A 46 -11.73 -15.52 -1.31
N ARG A 47 -12.37 -16.24 -2.24
CA ARG A 47 -13.72 -15.90 -2.73
C ARG A 47 -14.76 -15.94 -1.62
N THR A 48 -14.66 -16.91 -0.71
CA THR A 48 -15.55 -16.98 0.47
C THR A 48 -15.32 -15.77 1.39
N ALA A 49 -14.08 -15.40 1.65
CA ALA A 49 -13.74 -14.22 2.44
C ALA A 49 -14.27 -12.92 1.82
N MET A 50 -14.18 -12.78 0.50
CA MET A 50 -14.76 -11.64 -0.21
C MET A 50 -16.28 -11.61 -0.12
N ALA A 51 -16.95 -12.76 -0.14
CA ALA A 51 -18.40 -12.84 0.08
C ALA A 51 -18.80 -12.42 1.52
N GLU A 52 -17.87 -12.52 2.49
CA GLU A 52 -18.02 -11.99 3.86
C GLU A 52 -17.69 -10.49 3.96
N GLY A 53 -17.22 -9.85 2.87
CA GLY A 53 -16.93 -8.42 2.79
C GLY A 53 -15.44 -8.04 2.86
N LEU A 54 -14.51 -9.02 2.78
CA LEU A 54 -13.11 -8.71 2.54
C LEU A 54 -12.97 -7.99 1.20
N SER A 55 -12.30 -6.84 1.19
CA SER A 55 -12.16 -6.02 -0.02
C SER A 55 -10.71 -5.61 -0.33
N GLY A 56 -9.78 -5.82 0.60
CA GLY A 56 -8.38 -5.45 0.44
C GLY A 56 -7.45 -6.64 0.25
N PHE A 57 -6.31 -6.38 -0.41
CA PHE A 57 -5.17 -7.30 -0.51
C PHE A 57 -3.90 -6.51 -0.20
N THR A 58 -3.29 -6.82 0.93
CA THR A 58 -2.10 -6.15 1.43
C THR A 58 -0.89 -6.58 0.61
N HIS A 59 -0.05 -5.62 0.17
CA HIS A 59 1.20 -5.85 -0.57
C HIS A 59 1.13 -7.05 -1.53
N LEU A 60 0.20 -6.97 -2.53
CA LEU A 60 -0.09 -8.05 -3.47
C LEU A 60 1.19 -8.72 -3.99
N PHE A 61 1.17 -10.03 -4.12
CA PHE A 61 2.27 -10.96 -4.43
C PHE A 61 3.19 -11.32 -3.24
N ASN A 62 3.29 -10.48 -2.21
CA ASN A 62 4.20 -10.70 -1.10
C ASN A 62 3.53 -11.48 0.02
N ALA A 63 4.27 -12.44 0.62
CA ALA A 63 3.82 -13.27 1.72
C ALA A 63 2.41 -13.88 1.50
N MET A 64 2.11 -14.33 0.30
CA MET A 64 0.84 -14.98 -0.04
C MET A 64 1.05 -16.12 -1.05
N ARG A 65 0.04 -17.00 -1.18
CA ARG A 65 0.07 -18.09 -2.14
C ARG A 65 0.35 -17.56 -3.54
N PRO A 66 1.39 -18.09 -4.23
CA PRO A 66 1.73 -17.67 -5.58
C PRO A 66 0.61 -17.94 -6.60
N LEU A 67 0.54 -17.10 -7.63
CA LEU A 67 -0.34 -17.31 -8.78
C LEU A 67 0.11 -18.53 -9.58
N ALA A 68 -0.73 -19.56 -9.64
CA ALA A 68 -0.44 -20.78 -10.35
C ALA A 68 -1.66 -21.25 -11.17
N SER A 69 -1.40 -21.98 -12.27
CA SER A 69 -2.43 -22.33 -13.28
C SER A 69 -3.55 -23.23 -12.76
N ARG A 70 -3.32 -24.03 -11.71
CA ARG A 70 -4.32 -24.97 -11.17
C ARG A 70 -4.86 -24.56 -9.81
N GLU A 71 -4.17 -23.71 -9.08
CA GLU A 71 -4.61 -23.09 -7.84
C GLU A 71 -4.15 -21.63 -7.88
N PRO A 72 -4.99 -20.75 -8.44
CA PRO A 72 -4.59 -19.38 -8.72
C PRO A 72 -4.49 -18.48 -7.47
N GLY A 73 -5.00 -18.96 -6.33
CA GLY A 73 -4.84 -18.30 -5.04
C GLY A 73 -5.49 -16.92 -4.94
N PRO A 74 -5.08 -16.14 -3.91
CA PRO A 74 -5.65 -14.82 -3.65
C PRO A 74 -5.31 -13.79 -4.73
N ILE A 75 -4.18 -13.95 -5.42
CA ILE A 75 -3.72 -13.01 -6.45
C ILE A 75 -4.72 -12.95 -7.61
N ALA A 76 -5.16 -14.11 -8.11
CA ALA A 76 -6.13 -14.16 -9.20
C ALA A 76 -7.45 -13.50 -8.77
N GLN A 77 -7.93 -13.80 -7.55
CA GLN A 77 -9.16 -13.22 -7.04
C GLN A 77 -9.07 -11.69 -6.91
N ALA A 78 -7.91 -11.16 -6.49
CA ALA A 78 -7.67 -9.73 -6.44
C ALA A 78 -7.72 -9.08 -7.82
N LEU A 79 -7.13 -9.74 -8.84
CA LEU A 79 -7.00 -9.17 -10.17
C LEU A 79 -8.28 -9.27 -11.02
N GLU A 80 -9.12 -10.27 -10.77
CA GLU A 80 -10.36 -10.46 -11.54
C GLU A 80 -11.60 -9.78 -10.94
N SER A 81 -11.53 -9.31 -9.69
CA SER A 81 -12.64 -8.68 -9.00
C SER A 81 -12.63 -7.16 -9.16
N THR A 82 -13.76 -6.60 -9.61
CA THR A 82 -13.97 -5.14 -9.74
C THR A 82 -14.01 -4.42 -8.38
N ASP A 83 -14.31 -5.14 -7.30
CA ASP A 83 -14.47 -4.56 -5.96
C ASP A 83 -13.22 -4.72 -5.10
N ALA A 84 -12.18 -5.38 -5.63
CA ALA A 84 -10.94 -5.61 -4.92
C ALA A 84 -10.03 -4.38 -4.93
N TRP A 85 -9.41 -4.10 -3.78
CA TRP A 85 -8.34 -3.12 -3.62
C TRP A 85 -7.03 -3.85 -3.31
N TYR A 86 -5.94 -3.50 -3.96
CA TYR A 86 -4.67 -4.18 -3.71
C TYR A 86 -3.49 -3.22 -3.68
N GLY A 87 -2.69 -3.35 -2.62
CA GLY A 87 -1.46 -2.59 -2.42
C GLY A 87 -0.32 -3.12 -3.29
N LEU A 88 0.39 -2.25 -3.97
CA LEU A 88 1.58 -2.57 -4.77
C LEU A 88 2.81 -1.91 -4.16
N ILE A 89 3.84 -2.71 -3.87
CA ILE A 89 5.18 -2.22 -3.51
C ILE A 89 5.98 -2.06 -4.81
N VAL A 90 6.37 -0.84 -5.14
CA VAL A 90 7.08 -0.53 -6.39
C VAL A 90 8.51 -0.08 -6.05
N ASP A 91 9.29 -0.98 -5.47
CA ASP A 91 10.69 -0.75 -5.10
C ASP A 91 11.70 -1.38 -6.09
N GLY A 92 11.20 -2.21 -7.03
CA GLY A 92 12.03 -2.96 -7.99
C GLY A 92 12.67 -4.23 -7.42
N VAL A 93 12.32 -4.60 -6.17
CA VAL A 93 12.90 -5.75 -5.46
C VAL A 93 11.84 -6.75 -5.03
N HIS A 94 10.79 -6.30 -4.33
CA HIS A 94 9.73 -7.17 -3.79
C HIS A 94 8.91 -7.85 -4.87
N VAL A 95 8.68 -7.15 -5.98
CA VAL A 95 7.87 -7.66 -7.10
C VAL A 95 8.51 -7.23 -8.42
N ASP A 96 8.69 -8.19 -9.33
CA ASP A 96 9.17 -7.88 -10.68
C ASP A 96 8.24 -6.87 -11.37
N PRO A 97 8.77 -5.84 -12.04
CA PRO A 97 7.97 -4.84 -12.76
C PRO A 97 7.00 -5.43 -13.79
N ALA A 98 7.29 -6.58 -14.39
CA ALA A 98 6.36 -7.25 -15.31
C ALA A 98 5.08 -7.72 -14.58
N MET A 99 5.22 -8.24 -13.35
CA MET A 99 4.08 -8.66 -12.53
C MET A 99 3.26 -7.46 -12.05
N LEU A 100 3.92 -6.35 -11.70
CA LEU A 100 3.23 -5.11 -11.35
C LEU A 100 2.45 -4.53 -12.54
N ARG A 101 3.03 -4.57 -13.76
CA ARG A 101 2.31 -4.17 -14.98
C ARG A 101 1.11 -5.07 -15.30
N LEU A 102 1.18 -6.36 -14.98
CA LEU A 102 0.01 -7.26 -15.07
C LEU A 102 -1.04 -6.89 -14.03
N ALA A 103 -0.65 -6.60 -12.79
CA ALA A 103 -1.58 -6.18 -11.75
C ALA A 103 -2.31 -4.88 -12.13
N LEU A 104 -1.63 -3.91 -12.73
CA LEU A 104 -2.25 -2.66 -13.20
C LEU A 104 -3.29 -2.86 -14.33
N ARG A 105 -3.35 -4.04 -14.95
CA ARG A 105 -4.38 -4.44 -15.93
C ARG A 105 -5.52 -5.25 -15.31
N GLY A 106 -5.45 -5.56 -14.03
CA GLY A 106 -6.52 -6.20 -13.29
C GLY A 106 -7.79 -5.36 -13.28
N LEU A 107 -8.92 -5.98 -12.99
CA LEU A 107 -10.23 -5.31 -12.94
C LEU A 107 -10.42 -4.49 -11.67
N GLY A 108 -9.73 -4.84 -10.60
CA GLY A 108 -9.79 -4.14 -9.31
C GLY A 108 -8.99 -2.84 -9.27
N HIS A 109 -8.83 -2.31 -8.07
CA HIS A 109 -8.26 -1.00 -7.82
C HIS A 109 -6.87 -1.12 -7.19
N ALA A 110 -5.84 -0.79 -7.96
CA ALA A 110 -4.47 -0.72 -7.43
C ALA A 110 -4.29 0.54 -6.55
N LEU A 111 -3.44 0.43 -5.53
CA LEU A 111 -2.91 1.55 -4.77
C LEU A 111 -1.45 1.30 -4.42
N LEU A 112 -0.67 2.36 -4.22
CA LEU A 112 0.71 2.25 -3.77
C LEU A 112 0.77 2.06 -2.26
N VAL A 113 1.64 1.17 -1.84
CA VAL A 113 2.06 1.00 -0.45
C VAL A 113 3.58 0.95 -0.40
N THR A 114 4.15 1.41 0.69
CA THR A 114 5.60 1.39 0.88
C THR A 114 6.07 0.14 1.60
N ASP A 115 5.29 -0.39 2.51
CA ASP A 115 5.71 -1.43 3.47
C ASP A 115 6.99 -1.01 4.21
N ALA A 116 7.07 0.29 4.52
CA ALA A 116 8.25 0.96 5.03
C ALA A 116 8.56 0.56 6.46
N MET A 117 9.84 0.33 6.72
CA MET A 117 10.38 -0.02 8.04
C MET A 117 11.14 1.16 8.67
N PRO A 118 11.51 1.11 9.97
CA PRO A 118 12.11 2.22 10.70
C PRO A 118 13.31 2.93 10.07
N PRO A 119 14.10 2.32 9.16
CA PRO A 119 15.17 3.03 8.46
C PRO A 119 14.70 4.13 7.50
N VAL A 120 13.44 4.09 7.05
CA VAL A 120 12.90 5.12 6.13
C VAL A 120 12.88 6.47 6.82
N GLY A 121 13.52 7.47 6.21
CA GLY A 121 13.65 8.82 6.76
C GLY A 121 14.60 8.93 7.95
N GLY A 122 15.31 7.87 8.29
CA GLY A 122 16.28 7.82 9.40
C GLY A 122 17.68 7.36 8.95
N SER A 123 18.64 7.40 9.89
CA SER A 123 20.03 6.96 9.67
C SER A 123 20.28 5.51 10.17
N ARG A 124 19.26 4.77 10.55
CA ARG A 124 19.40 3.42 11.09
C ARG A 124 19.75 2.42 10.00
N SER A 125 20.80 1.63 10.22
CA SER A 125 21.21 0.53 9.35
C SER A 125 20.54 -0.80 9.68
N GLY A 126 19.69 -0.85 10.72
CA GLY A 126 18.95 -2.04 11.13
C GLY A 126 18.01 -1.77 12.31
N PHE A 127 17.20 -2.78 12.65
CA PHE A 127 16.23 -2.76 13.74
C PHE A 127 15.90 -4.19 14.18
N THR A 128 15.10 -4.35 15.22
CA THR A 128 14.59 -5.66 15.66
C THR A 128 13.10 -5.76 15.35
N LEU A 129 12.67 -6.84 14.71
CA LEU A 129 11.29 -7.17 14.41
C LEU A 129 10.96 -8.56 14.96
N HIS A 130 9.97 -8.66 15.84
CA HIS A 130 9.57 -9.93 16.50
C HIS A 130 10.71 -10.73 17.12
N GLY A 131 11.75 -10.03 17.64
CA GLY A 131 12.93 -10.66 18.22
C GLY A 131 14.03 -11.03 17.22
N GLU A 132 13.80 -10.89 15.92
CA GLU A 132 14.81 -11.06 14.86
C GLU A 132 15.50 -9.74 14.52
N SER A 133 16.80 -9.82 14.27
CA SER A 133 17.60 -8.68 13.80
C SER A 133 17.40 -8.52 12.30
N ILE A 134 16.96 -7.33 11.89
CA ILE A 134 16.78 -6.94 10.49
C ILE A 134 17.86 -5.92 10.13
N ALA A 135 18.59 -6.18 9.06
CA ALA A 135 19.61 -5.27 8.53
C ALA A 135 19.18 -4.66 7.20
N VAL A 136 19.58 -3.42 6.94
CA VAL A 136 19.47 -2.81 5.62
C VAL A 136 20.68 -3.24 4.79
N ARG A 137 20.43 -3.92 3.67
CA ARG A 137 21.42 -4.35 2.69
C ARG A 137 20.91 -4.03 1.29
N ASP A 138 21.72 -3.34 0.50
CA ASP A 138 21.41 -2.97 -0.89
C ASP A 138 20.01 -2.30 -1.05
N GLY A 139 19.63 -1.45 -0.09
CA GLY A 139 18.34 -0.76 -0.10
C GLY A 139 17.13 -1.60 0.35
N CYS A 140 17.35 -2.81 0.89
CA CYS A 140 16.29 -3.71 1.35
C CYS A 140 16.46 -4.03 2.84
N CYS A 141 15.33 -4.21 3.52
CA CYS A 141 15.30 -4.76 4.86
C CYS A 141 15.32 -6.29 4.78
N CYS A 142 16.35 -6.92 5.35
CA CYS A 142 16.52 -8.38 5.28
C CYS A 142 16.78 -8.97 6.65
N THR A 143 16.24 -10.16 6.89
CA THR A 143 16.62 -11.04 8.00
C THR A 143 18.04 -11.59 7.79
N ASN A 144 18.59 -12.23 8.81
CA ASN A 144 19.94 -12.82 8.73
C ASN A 144 20.03 -13.95 7.68
N ASP A 145 18.94 -14.65 7.40
CA ASP A 145 18.84 -15.70 6.37
C ASP A 145 18.49 -15.14 4.98
N GLY A 146 18.45 -13.80 4.82
CA GLY A 146 18.27 -13.12 3.53
C GLY A 146 16.81 -12.97 3.07
N LYS A 147 15.82 -13.26 3.91
CA LYS A 147 14.42 -13.00 3.58
C LYS A 147 14.11 -11.51 3.68
N LEU A 148 13.28 -11.02 2.77
CA LEU A 148 12.76 -9.66 2.82
C LEU A 148 11.85 -9.46 4.04
N ALA A 149 12.02 -8.34 4.73
CA ALA A 149 11.30 -7.98 5.96
C ALA A 149 10.86 -6.52 5.91
N GLY A 150 10.09 -6.17 4.89
CA GLY A 150 9.68 -4.80 4.57
C GLY A 150 10.73 -4.02 3.77
N THR A 151 10.50 -2.73 3.60
CA THR A 151 11.25 -1.89 2.68
C THR A 151 11.95 -0.70 3.35
N VAL A 152 12.81 -0.03 2.59
CA VAL A 152 13.26 1.36 2.84
C VAL A 152 12.63 2.34 1.83
N LEU A 153 11.53 1.94 1.19
CA LEU A 153 10.83 2.72 0.17
C LEU A 153 10.04 3.86 0.82
N ASP A 154 10.27 5.09 0.37
CA ASP A 154 9.35 6.21 0.61
C ASP A 154 8.33 6.36 -0.53
N MET A 155 7.24 7.10 -0.29
CA MET A 155 6.16 7.23 -1.27
C MET A 155 6.57 8.03 -2.52
N ALA A 156 7.45 9.01 -2.39
CA ALA A 156 7.94 9.76 -3.55
C ALA A 156 8.76 8.86 -4.48
N THR A 157 9.58 8.00 -3.90
CA THR A 157 10.32 6.95 -4.64
C THR A 157 9.37 5.93 -5.27
N ALA A 158 8.31 5.52 -4.57
CA ALA A 158 7.29 4.63 -5.14
C ALA A 158 6.60 5.25 -6.37
N VAL A 159 6.23 6.54 -6.32
CA VAL A 159 5.65 7.27 -7.46
C VAL A 159 6.66 7.38 -8.61
N ARG A 160 7.91 7.73 -8.33
CA ARG A 160 8.99 7.79 -9.33
C ARG A 160 9.19 6.44 -10.01
N ASN A 161 9.20 5.37 -9.26
CA ASN A 161 9.34 4.01 -9.77
C ASN A 161 8.11 3.56 -10.58
N CYS A 162 6.90 3.98 -10.24
CA CYS A 162 5.72 3.78 -11.08
C CYS A 162 5.92 4.35 -12.49
N ILE A 163 6.47 5.54 -12.58
CA ILE A 163 6.75 6.17 -13.87
C ILE A 163 7.87 5.44 -14.60
N ASN A 164 9.02 5.25 -13.95
CA ASN A 164 10.24 4.77 -14.59
C ASN A 164 10.24 3.27 -14.89
N LEU A 165 9.69 2.44 -13.99
CA LEU A 165 9.71 0.97 -14.13
C LEU A 165 8.43 0.43 -14.79
N LEU A 166 7.29 1.10 -14.58
CA LEU A 166 6.01 0.58 -15.05
C LEU A 166 5.44 1.35 -16.25
N GLY A 167 5.97 2.55 -16.57
CA GLY A 167 5.47 3.39 -17.65
C GLY A 167 4.13 4.05 -17.34
N VAL A 168 3.77 4.18 -16.05
CA VAL A 168 2.55 4.86 -15.62
C VAL A 168 2.71 6.36 -15.76
N LEU A 169 1.69 7.05 -16.27
CA LEU A 169 1.71 8.51 -16.36
C LEU A 169 1.68 9.15 -14.96
N LEU A 170 2.34 10.30 -14.80
CA LEU A 170 2.42 11.00 -13.52
C LEU A 170 1.05 11.20 -12.84
N PRO A 171 -0.02 11.68 -13.52
CA PRO A 171 -1.32 11.84 -12.88
C PRO A 171 -1.91 10.52 -12.35
N ASP A 172 -1.65 9.41 -13.02
CA ASP A 172 -2.12 8.09 -12.61
C ASP A 172 -1.31 7.57 -11.42
N ALA A 173 0.02 7.73 -11.44
CA ALA A 173 0.88 7.37 -10.32
C ALA A 173 0.51 8.14 -9.04
N LEU A 174 0.18 9.44 -9.17
CA LEU A 174 -0.30 10.25 -8.06
C LEU A 174 -1.67 9.77 -7.54
N ARG A 175 -2.59 9.33 -8.42
CA ARG A 175 -3.85 8.74 -7.98
C ARG A 175 -3.65 7.45 -7.21
N LEU A 176 -2.73 6.60 -7.65
CA LEU A 176 -2.36 5.36 -6.94
C LEU A 176 -1.80 5.65 -5.53
N ALA A 177 -1.13 6.79 -5.34
CA ALA A 177 -0.53 7.19 -4.06
C ALA A 177 -1.45 8.00 -3.15
N SER A 178 -2.59 8.51 -3.64
CA SER A 178 -3.41 9.47 -2.90
C SER A 178 -4.91 9.17 -2.96
N ALA A 179 -5.57 9.37 -4.09
CA ALA A 179 -7.01 9.22 -4.21
C ALA A 179 -7.47 7.76 -4.02
N ASN A 180 -6.73 6.79 -4.56
CA ASN A 180 -7.06 5.39 -4.43
C ASN A 180 -6.97 4.88 -2.98
N PRO A 181 -5.86 5.11 -2.22
CA PRO A 181 -5.84 4.73 -0.81
C PRO A 181 -6.89 5.46 0.03
N ALA A 182 -7.19 6.74 -0.25
CA ALA A 182 -8.28 7.45 0.43
C ALA A 182 -9.64 6.78 0.18
N ALA A 183 -9.94 6.41 -1.06
CA ALA A 183 -11.17 5.68 -1.41
C ALA A 183 -11.23 4.29 -0.76
N PHE A 184 -10.12 3.56 -0.75
CA PHE A 184 -10.05 2.24 -0.11
C PHE A 184 -10.46 2.29 1.36
N ILE A 185 -10.03 3.30 2.11
CA ILE A 185 -10.37 3.44 3.52
C ILE A 185 -11.64 4.26 3.78
N GLY A 186 -12.38 4.68 2.73
CA GLY A 186 -13.64 5.43 2.82
C GLY A 186 -13.48 6.89 3.20
N LEU A 187 -12.34 7.50 2.89
CA LEU A 187 -12.02 8.91 3.18
C LEU A 187 -11.91 9.79 1.91
N GLU A 188 -12.40 9.30 0.77
CA GLU A 188 -12.36 9.96 -0.53
C GLU A 188 -13.12 11.28 -0.60
N HIS A 189 -13.98 11.54 0.38
CA HIS A 189 -14.73 12.79 0.53
C HIS A 189 -13.95 13.90 1.25
N ALA A 190 -12.82 13.54 1.88
CA ALA A 190 -12.01 14.46 2.69
C ALA A 190 -10.52 14.48 2.32
N LEU A 191 -10.03 13.42 1.71
CA LEU A 191 -8.61 13.20 1.42
C LEU A 191 -8.37 12.76 -0.04
N GLY A 192 -7.11 12.87 -0.47
CA GLY A 192 -6.63 12.32 -1.74
C GLY A 192 -6.85 13.20 -2.96
N LYS A 193 -7.42 14.41 -2.81
CA LYS A 193 -7.65 15.35 -3.90
C LYS A 193 -7.31 16.78 -3.50
N LEU A 194 -6.84 17.55 -4.45
CA LEU A 194 -6.70 18.99 -4.33
C LEU A 194 -8.01 19.65 -4.81
N ALA A 195 -8.94 19.87 -3.87
CA ALA A 195 -10.26 20.44 -4.15
C ALA A 195 -10.80 21.23 -2.94
N PRO A 196 -11.68 22.24 -3.16
CA PRO A 196 -12.35 22.92 -2.07
C PRO A 196 -13.09 21.95 -1.13
N GLY A 197 -12.94 22.14 0.19
CA GLY A 197 -13.55 21.29 1.22
C GLY A 197 -12.72 20.07 1.61
N TYR A 198 -11.65 19.76 0.89
CA TYR A 198 -10.71 18.71 1.28
C TYR A 198 -9.70 19.21 2.31
N ARG A 199 -9.22 18.30 3.17
CA ARG A 199 -8.16 18.61 4.12
C ARG A 199 -6.88 18.97 3.34
N ALA A 200 -6.22 20.04 3.74
CA ALA A 200 -5.02 20.53 3.07
C ALA A 200 -3.77 19.71 3.46
N ASP A 201 -3.78 18.42 3.09
CA ASP A 201 -2.61 17.55 3.09
C ASP A 201 -2.00 17.61 1.69
N LEU A 202 -0.93 18.36 1.56
CA LEU A 202 -0.36 18.72 0.26
C LEU A 202 1.12 18.35 0.20
N VAL A 203 1.60 18.04 -0.99
CA VAL A 203 3.02 17.84 -1.30
C VAL A 203 3.33 18.67 -2.54
N ALA A 204 4.34 19.53 -2.43
CA ALA A 204 4.98 20.17 -3.58
C ALA A 204 6.24 19.36 -3.96
N PHE A 205 6.41 19.07 -5.24
CA PHE A 205 7.56 18.31 -5.74
C PHE A 205 7.98 18.80 -7.13
N ASP A 206 9.22 18.54 -7.51
CA ASP A 206 9.69 18.74 -8.88
C ASP A 206 9.09 17.64 -9.78
N PRO A 207 8.34 18.00 -10.84
CA PRO A 207 7.71 17.00 -11.70
C PRO A 207 8.69 16.19 -12.56
N ASN A 208 9.95 16.61 -12.68
CA ASN A 208 10.94 15.91 -13.50
C ASN A 208 11.53 14.68 -12.78
N ASP A 209 11.72 14.76 -11.47
CA ASP A 209 12.37 13.73 -10.68
C ASP A 209 11.62 13.32 -9.41
N ILE A 210 10.46 13.94 -9.16
CA ILE A 210 9.61 13.71 -7.97
C ILE A 210 10.36 14.02 -6.66
N THR A 211 11.31 14.95 -6.70
CA THR A 211 11.95 15.45 -5.48
C THR A 211 10.95 16.28 -4.68
N VAL A 212 10.70 15.89 -3.43
CA VAL A 212 9.77 16.60 -2.55
C VAL A 212 10.41 17.91 -2.08
N LEU A 213 9.71 19.03 -2.35
CA LEU A 213 10.15 20.39 -2.02
C LEU A 213 9.52 20.87 -0.71
N ALA A 214 8.23 20.57 -0.49
CA ALA A 214 7.52 20.95 0.73
C ALA A 214 6.34 20.02 1.00
N THR A 215 5.93 19.92 2.25
CA THR A 215 4.75 19.17 2.69
C THR A 215 3.89 20.01 3.62
N TRP A 216 2.57 19.82 3.56
CA TRP A 216 1.60 20.40 4.49
C TRP A 216 0.69 19.30 5.01
N VAL A 217 0.43 19.33 6.31
CA VAL A 217 -0.53 18.45 6.98
C VAL A 217 -1.58 19.34 7.63
N ALA A 218 -2.84 19.17 7.23
CA ALA A 218 -3.96 20.01 7.65
C ALA A 218 -3.68 21.52 7.48
N GLY A 219 -2.98 21.90 6.41
CA GLY A 219 -2.62 23.28 6.11
C GLY A 219 -1.39 23.81 6.86
N THR A 220 -0.80 23.03 7.77
CA THR A 220 0.44 23.41 8.46
C THR A 220 1.64 22.85 7.67
N GLY A 221 2.47 23.71 7.13
CA GLY A 221 3.62 23.35 6.32
C GLY A 221 4.87 23.11 7.15
N ASP A 222 5.66 22.09 6.77
CA ASP A 222 7.06 21.99 7.12
C ASP A 222 7.87 22.52 5.91
N HIS A 223 8.29 23.77 6.03
CA HIS A 223 9.16 24.39 5.03
C HIS A 223 10.58 23.98 5.35
N ARG A 224 11.11 22.97 4.69
CA ARG A 224 12.55 22.92 4.50
C ARG A 224 12.88 24.12 3.64
N GLU A 225 13.40 25.19 4.24
CA GLU A 225 13.93 26.36 3.56
C GLU A 225 15.05 25.91 2.59
N ARG A 226 14.67 25.52 1.38
CA ARG A 226 15.53 25.64 0.21
C ARG A 226 15.02 26.86 -0.52
N GLU A 227 15.88 27.85 -0.60
CA GLU A 227 15.69 29.13 -1.25
C GLU A 227 14.92 29.01 -2.56
N PHE A 228 13.61 29.32 -2.51
CA PHE A 228 12.86 29.75 -3.69
C PHE A 228 13.27 31.19 -4.02
N GLN A 229 14.56 31.44 -4.17
CA GLN A 229 15.04 32.70 -4.74
C GLN A 229 15.64 32.41 -6.10
N GLN A 230 15.00 33.07 -7.09
CA GLN A 230 15.41 33.27 -8.47
C GLN A 230 14.92 32.24 -9.50
N SER A 231 13.70 32.42 -9.96
CA SER A 231 13.29 32.38 -11.38
C SER A 231 11.80 32.73 -11.50
N LEU A 232 11.48 34.02 -11.45
CA LEU A 232 10.33 34.65 -12.11
C LEU A 232 10.87 35.63 -13.13
#